data_559cde53ace68ed35790ca065e1912af
#
_entry.id   559cde53ace68ed35790ca065e1912af
#
_cell.length_a   1.000
_cell.length_b   1.000
_cell.length_c   1.000
_cell.angle_alpha   90.00
_cell.angle_beta   90.00
_cell.angle_gamma   90.00
#
_symmetry.space_group_name_H-M   'P 1'
#
loop_
_entity.id
_entity.type
_entity.pdbx_description
1 polymer ?
#
loop_
_entity_poly.entity_id
_entity_poly.type
_entity_poly.pdbx_seq_one_letter_code
_entity_poly.pdbx_strand_id
1 'polypeptide(L)'
;MNIIHKYIKMNAQSLLLYTLSAAILPLVIHAKPDGAQRDGSNPRQPPSIKQIFARLDADASGGISVDEAEGPLESHFDQIDAEGSGEITGAELKTSRAKRSERGIKMRERIKVADADGNGAISSNEANDAGLDKIIQHFDKIDSNGDDEITKQELKNFSIKRK
;
A
#
# COMPACT_ATOMS: atom_id res chain seq x y z
N MET A 1 -23.78 -9.72 -31.20
CA MET A 1 -23.35 -9.85 -32.59
C MET A 1 -22.06 -9.08 -32.74
N ASN A 2 -21.05 -9.76 -32.41
CA ASN A 2 -19.71 -9.96 -32.99
C ASN A 2 -18.81 -8.74 -33.21
N ILE A 3 -18.06 -8.40 -32.14
CA ILE A 3 -16.89 -7.50 -32.18
C ILE A 3 -15.56 -8.30 -32.37
N ILE A 4 -15.65 -9.61 -32.49
CA ILE A 4 -14.45 -10.50 -32.55
C ILE A 4 -13.85 -10.61 -33.98
N HIS A 5 -14.46 -9.99 -35.00
CA HIS A 5 -14.04 -10.18 -36.40
C HIS A 5 -13.11 -9.10 -36.97
N LYS A 6 -12.61 -8.16 -36.15
CA LYS A 6 -11.80 -7.03 -36.66
C LYS A 6 -10.29 -7.15 -36.46
N TYR A 7 -9.79 -8.21 -35.83
CA TYR A 7 -8.36 -8.32 -35.50
C TYR A 7 -7.59 -9.42 -36.25
N ILE A 8 -8.18 -10.06 -37.27
CA ILE A 8 -7.52 -11.13 -38.03
C ILE A 8 -7.35 -10.72 -39.51
N LYS A 9 -6.86 -9.53 -39.79
CA LYS A 9 -6.47 -9.16 -41.15
C LYS A 9 -5.35 -8.12 -41.20
N MET A 10 -4.25 -8.38 -40.53
CA MET A 10 -2.98 -7.71 -40.84
C MET A 10 -1.86 -8.58 -40.28
N ASN A 11 -1.21 -9.33 -41.15
CA ASN A 11 0.21 -9.65 -41.22
C ASN A 11 0.48 -10.95 -41.98
N ALA A 12 0.24 -10.89 -43.30
CA ALA A 12 0.72 -11.94 -44.18
C ALA A 12 1.68 -11.40 -45.23
N GLN A 13 2.40 -10.30 -44.99
CA GLN A 13 3.40 -9.77 -45.93
C GLN A 13 4.66 -9.18 -45.29
N SER A 14 5.22 -9.80 -44.28
CA SER A 14 6.57 -9.43 -43.79
C SER A 14 7.42 -10.67 -43.46
N LEU A 15 7.28 -11.70 -44.26
CA LEU A 15 8.11 -12.91 -44.19
C LEU A 15 8.87 -13.04 -45.52
N LEU A 16 9.90 -12.23 -45.70
CA LEU A 16 11.00 -12.47 -46.65
C LEU A 16 12.01 -11.32 -46.50
N LEU A 17 13.09 -11.61 -45.83
CA LEU A 17 14.43 -11.07 -45.96
C LEU A 17 15.14 -11.01 -44.57
N TYR A 18 15.50 -12.17 -44.05
CA TYR A 18 16.70 -12.29 -43.21
C TYR A 18 17.42 -13.58 -43.55
N THR A 19 18.18 -13.50 -44.65
CA THR A 19 19.21 -14.47 -44.96
C THR A 19 20.46 -14.17 -44.14
N LEU A 20 20.94 -15.18 -43.47
CA LEU A 20 22.33 -15.46 -43.08
C LEU A 20 23.27 -14.26 -42.86
N SER A 21 23.55 -13.96 -41.60
CA SER A 21 24.87 -13.52 -41.19
C SER A 21 25.24 -14.25 -39.89
N ALA A 22 26.10 -15.24 -40.05
CA ALA A 22 26.79 -15.87 -38.93
C ALA A 22 27.77 -14.86 -38.37
N ALA A 23 27.44 -14.30 -37.23
CA ALA A 23 28.33 -13.45 -36.45
C ALA A 23 28.26 -13.88 -34.97
N ILE A 24 29.27 -14.65 -34.60
CA ILE A 24 29.99 -14.64 -33.34
C ILE A 24 29.19 -14.01 -32.17
N LEU A 25 28.55 -14.88 -31.41
CA LEU A 25 28.00 -14.51 -30.09
C LEU A 25 29.18 -14.19 -29.18
N PRO A 26 29.33 -12.96 -28.68
CA PRO A 26 30.13 -12.77 -27.48
C PRO A 26 29.39 -13.50 -26.36
N LEU A 27 30.09 -14.40 -25.71
CA LEU A 27 29.70 -14.99 -24.42
C LEU A 27 29.50 -13.85 -23.44
N VAL A 28 28.26 -13.35 -23.37
CA VAL A 28 27.88 -12.45 -22.28
C VAL A 28 27.87 -13.33 -21.04
N ILE A 29 29.00 -13.34 -20.35
CA ILE A 29 29.07 -13.73 -18.95
C ILE A 29 28.02 -12.87 -18.26
N HIS A 30 26.90 -13.48 -17.91
CA HIS A 30 25.98 -12.89 -16.94
C HIS A 30 26.74 -12.84 -15.62
N ALA A 31 27.55 -11.80 -15.45
CA ALA A 31 27.95 -11.36 -14.15
C ALA A 31 26.63 -11.06 -13.42
N LYS A 32 26.28 -11.96 -12.50
CA LYS A 32 25.29 -11.71 -11.49
C LYS A 32 25.59 -10.31 -10.95
N PRO A 33 24.71 -9.34 -10.98
CA PRO A 33 24.97 -8.07 -10.32
C PRO A 33 24.98 -8.35 -8.82
N ASP A 34 26.12 -8.71 -8.28
CA ASP A 34 26.41 -8.63 -6.86
C ASP A 34 26.53 -7.14 -6.54
N GLY A 35 25.41 -6.57 -6.22
CA GLY A 35 25.31 -5.15 -5.93
C GLY A 35 23.84 -4.72 -5.97
N ALA A 36 22.96 -5.45 -5.28
CA ALA A 36 21.77 -4.79 -4.77
C ALA A 36 22.28 -3.65 -3.90
N GLN A 37 22.48 -2.48 -4.51
CA GLN A 37 22.54 -1.24 -3.77
C GLN A 37 21.27 -1.26 -2.92
N ARG A 38 21.44 -1.62 -1.65
CA ARG A 38 20.45 -1.34 -0.62
C ARG A 38 20.32 0.17 -0.67
N ASP A 39 19.29 0.64 -1.40
CA ASP A 39 18.85 1.99 -1.26
C ASP A 39 18.62 2.13 0.24
N GLY A 40 19.14 3.13 0.89
CA GLY A 40 19.15 3.25 2.35
C GLY A 40 17.74 3.25 3.00
N SER A 41 16.84 2.43 2.46
CA SER A 41 15.50 2.19 2.98
C SER A 41 15.63 1.34 4.24
N ASN A 42 15.52 2.03 5.36
CA ASN A 42 15.34 1.37 6.65
C ASN A 42 14.07 0.50 6.55
N PRO A 43 14.14 -0.85 6.75
CA PRO A 43 12.97 -1.73 6.62
C PRO A 43 11.82 -1.37 7.57
N ARG A 44 12.03 -0.43 8.49
CA ARG A 44 11.02 0.10 9.41
C ARG A 44 10.35 1.39 8.91
N GLN A 45 10.81 1.98 7.82
CA GLN A 45 10.20 3.17 7.22
C GLN A 45 9.34 2.77 6.01
N PRO A 46 8.14 3.36 5.89
CA PRO A 46 7.32 3.14 4.70
C PRO A 46 8.07 3.68 3.47
N PRO A 47 7.91 3.05 2.29
CA PRO A 47 8.58 3.50 1.08
C PRO A 47 8.21 4.95 0.76
N SER A 48 9.16 5.73 0.26
CA SER A 48 8.90 7.09 -0.20
C SER A 48 7.93 7.10 -1.38
N ILE A 49 7.27 8.23 -1.64
CA ILE A 49 6.39 8.37 -2.81
C ILE A 49 7.16 8.07 -4.09
N LYS A 50 8.39 8.60 -4.22
CA LYS A 50 9.26 8.33 -5.36
C LYS A 50 9.53 6.84 -5.57
N GLN A 51 9.76 6.08 -4.51
CA GLN A 51 9.98 4.63 -4.59
C GLN A 51 8.72 3.87 -4.99
N ILE A 52 7.54 4.34 -4.57
CA ILE A 52 6.27 3.75 -4.97
C ILE A 52 6.06 3.95 -6.47
N PHE A 53 6.21 5.17 -6.97
CA PHE A 53 6.09 5.47 -8.40
C PHE A 53 7.13 4.70 -9.22
N ALA A 54 8.39 4.68 -8.83
CA ALA A 54 9.43 3.93 -9.52
C ALA A 54 9.16 2.42 -9.62
N ARG A 55 8.28 1.89 -8.77
CA ARG A 55 7.90 0.48 -8.76
C ARG A 55 6.60 0.20 -9.52
N LEU A 56 5.63 1.10 -9.42
CA LEU A 56 4.26 0.86 -9.87
C LEU A 56 3.90 1.59 -11.16
N ASP A 57 4.41 2.80 -11.40
CA ASP A 57 4.22 3.57 -12.63
C ASP A 57 5.06 2.96 -13.75
N ALA A 58 4.51 1.93 -14.41
CA ALA A 58 5.23 1.12 -15.38
C ALA A 58 5.33 1.81 -16.76
N ASP A 59 4.36 2.64 -17.09
CA ASP A 59 4.28 3.36 -18.35
C ASP A 59 4.90 4.77 -18.28
N ALA A 60 5.37 5.18 -17.07
CA ALA A 60 5.94 6.48 -16.79
C ALA A 60 5.00 7.66 -17.11
N SER A 61 3.68 7.45 -16.92
CA SER A 61 2.66 8.50 -17.09
C SER A 61 2.77 9.60 -16.04
N GLY A 62 3.40 9.30 -14.88
CA GLY A 62 3.47 10.17 -13.72
C GLY A 62 2.29 10.03 -12.77
N GLY A 63 1.35 9.11 -13.06
CA GLY A 63 0.27 8.62 -12.23
C GLY A 63 0.42 7.13 -11.93
N ILE A 64 -0.39 6.57 -11.08
CA ILE A 64 -0.53 5.13 -10.90
C ILE A 64 -1.98 4.81 -11.25
N SER A 65 -2.19 4.14 -12.37
CA SER A 65 -3.49 3.71 -12.84
C SER A 65 -4.06 2.58 -11.97
N VAL A 66 -5.34 2.26 -12.14
CA VAL A 66 -6.00 1.17 -11.42
C VAL A 66 -5.32 -0.18 -11.69
N ASP A 67 -4.86 -0.38 -12.93
CA ASP A 67 -4.21 -1.63 -13.36
C ASP A 67 -2.77 -1.78 -12.79
N GLU A 68 -2.14 -0.67 -12.45
CA GLU A 68 -0.81 -0.62 -11.84
C GLU A 68 -0.85 -0.64 -10.31
N ALA A 69 -2.00 -0.31 -9.74
CA ALA A 69 -2.16 -0.27 -8.30
C ALA A 69 -2.09 -1.67 -7.68
N GLU A 70 -1.29 -1.82 -6.63
CA GLU A 70 -1.13 -3.08 -5.92
C GLU A 70 -1.40 -2.94 -4.42
N GLY A 71 -2.00 -3.98 -3.83
CA GLY A 71 -2.21 -4.15 -2.41
C GLY A 71 -3.00 -3.01 -1.75
N PRO A 72 -2.43 -2.23 -0.81
CA PRO A 72 -3.19 -1.17 -0.15
C PRO A 72 -3.60 -0.01 -1.08
N LEU A 73 -2.89 0.22 -2.18
CA LEU A 73 -3.26 1.23 -3.18
C LEU A 73 -4.47 0.78 -3.98
N GLU A 74 -4.48 -0.45 -4.45
CA GLU A 74 -5.62 -1.07 -5.13
C GLU A 74 -6.88 -1.04 -4.25
N SER A 75 -6.76 -1.53 -3.00
CA SER A 75 -7.89 -1.60 -2.07
C SER A 75 -8.51 -0.26 -1.67
N HIS A 76 -7.79 0.84 -1.86
CA HIS A 76 -8.20 2.18 -1.45
C HIS A 76 -8.10 3.18 -2.59
N PHE A 77 -8.07 2.69 -3.83
CA PHE A 77 -7.84 3.50 -5.02
C PHE A 77 -8.78 4.69 -5.08
N ASP A 78 -10.11 4.46 -5.05
CA ASP A 78 -11.14 5.50 -5.11
C ASP A 78 -11.08 6.53 -3.94
N GLN A 79 -10.47 6.14 -2.82
CA GLN A 79 -10.31 7.05 -1.68
C GLN A 79 -9.06 7.94 -1.82
N ILE A 80 -8.08 7.49 -2.62
CA ILE A 80 -6.83 8.18 -2.87
C ILE A 80 -6.96 9.06 -4.10
N ASP A 81 -7.51 8.53 -5.20
CA ASP A 81 -7.92 9.27 -6.40
C ASP A 81 -9.16 10.11 -6.04
N ALA A 82 -8.90 11.27 -5.46
CA ALA A 82 -9.97 12.12 -4.92
C ALA A 82 -10.71 12.91 -6.00
N GLU A 83 -10.09 13.11 -7.15
CA GLU A 83 -10.64 13.82 -8.30
C GLU A 83 -11.29 12.89 -9.33
N GLY A 84 -11.14 11.58 -9.18
CA GLY A 84 -11.71 10.57 -10.07
C GLY A 84 -11.08 10.57 -11.45
N SER A 85 -9.80 10.87 -11.54
CA SER A 85 -9.06 10.92 -12.81
C SER A 85 -8.78 9.54 -13.39
N GLY A 86 -8.86 8.49 -12.56
CA GLY A 86 -8.46 7.12 -12.90
C GLY A 86 -6.98 6.84 -12.67
N GLU A 87 -6.24 7.82 -12.15
CA GLU A 87 -4.82 7.70 -11.81
C GLU A 87 -4.54 8.35 -10.45
N ILE A 88 -3.74 7.68 -9.62
CA ILE A 88 -3.27 8.26 -8.36
C ILE A 88 -2.04 9.10 -8.61
N THR A 89 -2.15 10.40 -8.39
CA THR A 89 -1.04 11.35 -8.48
C THR A 89 -0.15 11.35 -7.22
N GLY A 90 1.08 11.83 -7.35
CA GLY A 90 1.97 12.00 -6.20
C GLY A 90 1.41 12.95 -5.13
N ALA A 91 0.61 13.94 -5.54
CA ALA A 91 -0.05 14.89 -4.63
C ALA A 91 -1.17 14.20 -3.82
N GLU A 92 -1.99 13.38 -4.45
CA GLU A 92 -3.05 12.61 -3.79
C GLU A 92 -2.48 11.59 -2.83
N LEU A 93 -1.45 10.86 -3.24
CA LEU A 93 -0.77 9.91 -2.37
C LEU A 93 -0.15 10.60 -1.14
N LYS A 94 0.44 11.78 -1.31
CA LYS A 94 0.95 12.60 -0.20
C LYS A 94 -0.19 13.03 0.75
N THR A 95 -1.29 13.52 0.18
CA THR A 95 -2.47 13.96 0.94
C THR A 95 -3.11 12.80 1.71
N SER A 96 -3.28 11.66 1.07
CA SER A 96 -3.81 10.44 1.71
C SER A 96 -2.94 9.98 2.88
N ARG A 97 -1.62 10.01 2.73
CA ARG A 97 -0.68 9.69 3.81
C ARG A 97 -0.75 10.68 4.97
N ALA A 98 -0.84 11.98 4.67
CA ALA A 98 -0.98 13.00 5.69
C ALA A 98 -2.27 12.82 6.50
N LYS A 99 -3.41 12.60 5.83
CA LYS A 99 -4.70 12.31 6.47
C LYS A 99 -4.63 11.06 7.35
N ARG A 100 -3.96 10.00 6.88
CA ARG A 100 -3.76 8.77 7.66
C ARG A 100 -2.91 9.01 8.90
N SER A 101 -1.82 9.77 8.78
CA SER A 101 -0.96 10.15 9.89
C SER A 101 -1.71 10.98 10.93
N GLU A 102 -2.47 11.97 10.50
CA GLU A 102 -3.29 12.83 11.35
C GLU A 102 -4.35 12.02 12.13
N ARG A 103 -5.06 11.10 11.44
CA ARG A 103 -6.01 10.19 12.13
C ARG A 103 -5.31 9.33 13.17
N GLY A 104 -4.11 8.84 12.87
CA GLY A 104 -3.31 8.06 13.82
C GLY A 104 -2.87 8.88 15.04
N ILE A 105 -2.49 10.14 14.85
CA ILE A 105 -2.14 11.06 15.93
C ILE A 105 -3.36 11.34 16.80
N LYS A 106 -4.48 11.75 16.21
CA LYS A 106 -5.73 12.01 16.92
C LYS A 106 -6.20 10.80 17.73
N MET A 107 -6.07 9.59 17.18
CA MET A 107 -6.45 8.38 17.91
C MET A 107 -5.54 8.11 19.12
N ARG A 108 -4.23 8.32 18.98
CA ARG A 108 -3.29 8.20 20.11
C ARG A 108 -3.57 9.21 21.22
N GLU A 109 -3.87 10.45 20.86
CA GLU A 109 -4.26 11.50 21.80
C GLU A 109 -5.54 11.12 22.55
N ARG A 110 -6.57 10.63 21.83
CA ARG A 110 -7.81 10.16 22.46
C ARG A 110 -7.58 9.02 23.43
N ILE A 111 -6.77 8.03 23.03
CA ILE A 111 -6.41 6.89 23.91
C ILE A 111 -5.65 7.40 25.15
N LYS A 112 -4.71 8.32 24.97
CA LYS A 112 -3.94 8.88 26.09
C LYS A 112 -4.81 9.67 27.07
N VAL A 113 -5.84 10.36 26.56
CA VAL A 113 -6.79 11.09 27.41
C VAL A 113 -7.77 10.15 28.10
N ALA A 114 -8.10 9.03 27.45
CA ALA A 114 -8.98 8.00 27.99
C ALA A 114 -8.35 7.23 29.15
N ASP A 115 -7.04 7.01 29.13
CA ASP A 115 -6.26 6.38 30.22
C ASP A 115 -6.25 7.34 31.44
N ALA A 116 -7.31 7.28 32.22
CA ALA A 116 -7.57 8.23 33.31
C ALA A 116 -6.73 7.92 34.57
N ASP A 117 -6.43 6.65 34.79
CA ASP A 117 -5.60 6.19 35.89
C ASP A 117 -4.11 6.17 35.57
N GLY A 118 -3.76 6.31 34.26
CA GLY A 118 -2.37 6.40 33.79
C GLY A 118 -1.62 5.06 33.82
N ASN A 119 -2.35 3.93 33.84
CA ASN A 119 -1.75 2.59 33.89
C ASN A 119 -1.16 2.13 32.52
N GLY A 120 -1.50 2.86 31.44
CA GLY A 120 -1.03 2.59 30.08
C GLY A 120 -1.90 1.60 29.30
N ALA A 121 -3.03 1.18 29.85
CA ALA A 121 -4.07 0.37 29.23
C ALA A 121 -5.39 1.14 29.21
N ILE A 122 -6.41 0.61 28.59
CA ILE A 122 -7.76 1.19 28.53
C ILE A 122 -8.75 0.14 29.00
N SER A 123 -9.36 0.38 30.15
CA SER A 123 -10.47 -0.44 30.64
C SER A 123 -11.76 -0.18 29.85
N SER A 124 -12.72 -1.08 29.97
CA SER A 124 -14.05 -0.92 29.36
C SER A 124 -14.76 0.36 29.82
N ASN A 125 -14.61 0.73 31.10
CA ASN A 125 -15.19 1.97 31.65
C ASN A 125 -14.56 3.21 31.04
N GLU A 126 -13.24 3.28 30.98
CA GLU A 126 -12.51 4.38 30.34
C GLU A 126 -12.82 4.54 28.87
N ALA A 127 -12.96 3.41 28.16
CA ALA A 127 -13.36 3.43 26.75
C ALA A 127 -14.77 4.03 26.58
N ASN A 128 -15.70 3.70 27.47
CA ASN A 128 -17.06 4.25 27.47
C ASN A 128 -17.06 5.77 27.80
N ASP A 129 -16.38 6.18 28.84
CA ASP A 129 -16.33 7.57 29.29
C ASP A 129 -15.67 8.48 28.24
N ALA A 130 -14.68 7.95 27.51
CA ALA A 130 -14.00 8.66 26.42
C ALA A 130 -14.73 8.56 25.07
N GLY A 131 -15.86 7.83 24.98
CA GLY A 131 -16.62 7.65 23.74
C GLY A 131 -15.79 6.95 22.63
N LEU A 132 -15.04 5.92 23.00
CA LEU A 132 -14.23 5.14 22.07
C LEU A 132 -15.06 4.00 21.45
N ASP A 133 -16.17 4.34 20.79
CA ASP A 133 -17.18 3.38 20.28
C ASP A 133 -16.60 2.20 19.53
N LYS A 134 -15.58 2.42 18.68
CA LYS A 134 -14.95 1.34 17.91
C LYS A 134 -14.11 0.39 18.76
N ILE A 135 -13.57 0.88 19.86
CA ILE A 135 -12.85 0.06 20.84
C ILE A 135 -13.86 -0.75 21.61
N ILE A 136 -14.92 -0.11 22.11
CA ILE A 136 -16.01 -0.77 22.85
C ILE A 136 -16.63 -1.90 22.01
N GLN A 137 -16.98 -1.61 20.76
CA GLN A 137 -17.59 -2.59 19.84
C GLN A 137 -16.73 -3.85 19.61
N HIS A 138 -15.42 -3.73 19.78
CA HIS A 138 -14.48 -4.80 19.52
C HIS A 138 -13.62 -5.15 20.75
N PHE A 139 -14.05 -4.76 21.93
CA PHE A 139 -13.28 -4.89 23.18
C PHE A 139 -12.74 -6.30 23.36
N ASP A 140 -13.63 -7.30 23.42
CA ASP A 140 -13.28 -8.73 23.59
C ASP A 140 -12.35 -9.29 22.50
N LYS A 141 -12.33 -8.66 21.32
CA LYS A 141 -11.45 -9.08 20.22
C LYS A 141 -10.09 -8.43 20.28
N ILE A 142 -10.01 -7.27 20.90
CA ILE A 142 -8.78 -6.50 21.07
C ILE A 142 -8.05 -6.99 22.31
N ASP A 143 -8.77 -7.14 23.42
CA ASP A 143 -8.30 -7.74 24.65
C ASP A 143 -8.04 -9.24 24.38
N SER A 144 -6.80 -9.54 24.06
CA SER A 144 -6.41 -10.87 23.66
C SER A 144 -5.96 -11.77 24.80
N ASN A 145 -5.70 -11.19 25.96
CA ASN A 145 -5.28 -11.88 27.18
C ASN A 145 -6.45 -12.06 28.18
N GLY A 146 -7.57 -11.32 28.00
CA GLY A 146 -8.77 -11.42 28.82
C GLY A 146 -8.61 -10.82 30.21
N ASP A 147 -7.82 -9.75 30.32
CA ASP A 147 -7.60 -9.05 31.60
C ASP A 147 -8.56 -7.85 31.82
N ASP A 148 -9.52 -7.65 30.90
CA ASP A 148 -10.47 -6.54 30.86
C ASP A 148 -9.82 -5.16 30.63
N GLU A 149 -8.58 -5.17 30.15
CA GLU A 149 -7.82 -3.96 29.80
C GLU A 149 -7.24 -4.09 28.38
N ILE A 150 -7.28 -3.01 27.61
CA ILE A 150 -6.70 -2.97 26.28
C ILE A 150 -5.37 -2.22 26.30
N THR A 151 -4.30 -2.93 26.12
CA THR A 151 -2.96 -2.36 25.99
C THR A 151 -2.69 -1.82 24.59
N LYS A 152 -1.70 -0.93 24.49
CA LYS A 152 -1.21 -0.44 23.21
C LYS A 152 -0.72 -1.57 22.26
N GLN A 153 -0.21 -2.66 22.83
CA GLN A 153 0.26 -3.80 22.05
C GLN A 153 -0.91 -4.56 21.43
N GLU A 154 -1.99 -4.76 22.17
CA GLU A 154 -3.22 -5.43 21.69
C GLU A 154 -3.90 -4.64 20.59
N LEU A 155 -4.03 -3.32 20.76
CA LEU A 155 -4.51 -2.41 19.71
C LEU A 155 -3.69 -2.52 18.42
N LYS A 156 -2.36 -2.61 18.55
CA LYS A 156 -1.48 -2.78 17.41
C LYS A 156 -1.68 -4.13 16.73
N ASN A 157 -1.75 -5.21 17.50
CA ASN A 157 -1.94 -6.56 16.99
C ASN A 157 -3.30 -6.72 16.29
N PHE A 158 -4.35 -6.13 16.86
CA PHE A 158 -5.68 -6.11 16.26
C PHE A 158 -5.69 -5.37 14.91
N SER A 159 -4.98 -4.24 14.80
CA SER A 159 -4.86 -3.48 13.55
C SER A 159 -4.19 -4.28 12.43
N ILE A 160 -3.23 -5.13 12.77
CA ILE A 160 -2.49 -5.97 11.81
C ILE A 160 -3.36 -7.11 11.28
N LYS A 161 -4.18 -7.72 12.14
CA LYS A 161 -5.05 -8.85 11.78
C LYS A 161 -6.22 -8.46 10.85
N ARG A 162 -6.54 -7.17 10.73
CA ARG A 162 -7.63 -6.65 9.87
C ARG A 162 -7.19 -6.29 8.45
N LYS A 163 -5.93 -6.50 8.11
CA LYS A 163 -5.39 -6.40 6.76
C LYS A 163 -5.34 -7.78 6.13
#